data_0f067b2a62f2f65a2435212208bd0be7
#
_entry.id   0f067b2a62f2f65a2435212208bd0be7
#
_cell.length_a   1.000
_cell.length_b   1.000
_cell.length_c   1.000
_cell.angle_alpha   90.00
_cell.angle_beta   90.00
_cell.angle_gamma   90.00
#
_symmetry.space_group_name_H-M   'P 1'
#
loop_
_entity.id
_entity.type
_entity.pdbx_description
1 polymer ?
#
loop_
_entity_poly.entity_id
_entity_poly.type
_entity_poly.pdbx_seq_one_letter_code
_entity_poly.pdbx_strand_id
1 'polypeptide(L)'
;MSWRTVVITKTSKLDYSMGHLVVRDVESTVKVHISEISVLVIESTAVSVTAALLCELIKKKVKVIFCDEKHNPLSELTPYYGSHDCSLKIKRQIAWNETVKQCVWTQIVAEKIKNQAKVLEIYKLPQSSMLMGYIDELELNDKSNREGHAAKVYFNALFGKSFSRNDECPINAALNYGYSIVLSVFNREITANGYLTQLGLFHDNMFNQYNLSCDLMEPFRPFVDIAVKDMNPHKFEKEEKISIFNLLNDEFKIDGRTQTFINAVKIYCKS
;
A
#
# COMPACT_ATOMS: atom_id res chain seq x y z
N MET A 1 -4.51 8.10 18.28
CA MET A 1 -4.47 7.21 17.10
C MET A 1 -3.05 7.05 16.64
N SER A 2 -2.65 5.87 16.18
CA SER A 2 -1.32 5.66 15.59
C SER A 2 -1.26 6.32 14.20
N TRP A 3 -0.30 7.19 13.98
CA TRP A 3 -0.18 8.01 12.76
C TRP A 3 1.24 8.06 12.21
N ARG A 4 2.24 7.71 13.04
CA ARG A 4 3.66 7.89 12.71
C ARG A 4 4.20 6.67 11.96
N THR A 5 4.90 6.93 10.87
CA THR A 5 5.79 5.96 10.24
C THR A 5 7.21 6.15 10.80
N VAL A 6 7.82 5.05 11.24
CA VAL A 6 9.19 5.04 11.76
C VAL A 6 10.04 4.17 10.83
N VAL A 7 11.17 4.71 10.36
CA VAL A 7 12.10 4.02 9.46
C VAL A 7 13.46 3.88 10.15
N ILE A 8 13.96 2.65 10.23
CA ILE A 8 15.27 2.34 10.81
C ILE A 8 16.28 2.12 9.68
N THR A 9 17.09 3.12 9.41
CA THR A 9 18.01 3.14 8.25
C THR A 9 19.45 2.78 8.61
N LYS A 10 19.79 2.74 9.93
CA LYS A 10 21.16 2.49 10.42
C LYS A 10 21.21 1.20 11.25
N THR A 11 22.41 0.66 11.39
CA THR A 11 22.72 -0.40 12.37
C THR A 11 22.26 0.03 13.76
N SER A 12 21.32 -0.71 14.35
CA SER A 12 20.66 -0.33 15.59
C SER A 12 20.20 -1.54 16.39
N LYS A 13 20.05 -1.34 17.69
CA LYS A 13 19.35 -2.28 18.56
C LYS A 13 17.98 -1.71 18.92
N LEU A 14 16.93 -2.51 18.70
CA LEU A 14 15.55 -2.16 18.97
C LEU A 14 15.01 -2.91 20.17
N ASP A 15 14.63 -2.18 21.20
CA ASP A 15 14.12 -2.71 22.46
C ASP A 15 12.73 -2.16 22.76
N TYR A 16 11.97 -2.87 23.62
CA TYR A 16 10.77 -2.37 24.28
C TYR A 16 11.10 -1.87 25.69
N SER A 17 10.66 -0.67 26.03
CA SER A 17 10.72 -0.17 27.40
C SER A 17 9.56 0.78 27.70
N MET A 18 8.77 0.47 28.74
CA MET A 18 7.71 1.34 29.26
C MET A 18 6.80 1.97 28.18
N GLY A 19 6.26 1.15 27.28
CA GLY A 19 5.37 1.62 26.20
C GLY A 19 6.09 2.24 25.00
N HIS A 20 7.42 2.24 24.96
CA HIS A 20 8.21 2.85 23.90
C HIS A 20 9.00 1.82 23.10
N LEU A 21 9.07 2.05 21.81
CA LEU A 21 10.15 1.58 20.96
C LEU A 21 11.41 2.38 21.34
N VAL A 22 12.46 1.70 21.72
CA VAL A 22 13.75 2.31 22.03
C VAL A 22 14.74 1.88 20.94
N VAL A 23 15.23 2.85 20.20
CA VAL A 23 16.21 2.67 19.13
C VAL A 23 17.56 3.12 19.67
N ARG A 24 18.56 2.22 19.69
CA ARG A 24 19.92 2.54 20.12
C ARG A 24 20.87 2.31 18.96
N ASP A 25 21.56 3.33 18.57
CA ASP A 25 22.73 3.26 17.70
C ASP A 25 24.01 3.63 18.47
N VAL A 26 25.15 3.73 17.77
CA VAL A 26 26.45 4.07 18.39
C VAL A 26 26.45 5.50 18.97
N GLU A 27 25.66 6.41 18.40
CA GLU A 27 25.70 7.83 18.69
C GLU A 27 24.54 8.28 19.59
N SER A 28 23.41 7.58 19.55
CA SER A 28 22.16 8.08 20.13
C SER A 28 21.23 6.99 20.67
N THR A 29 20.30 7.42 21.52
CA THR A 29 19.14 6.63 21.93
C THR A 29 17.88 7.43 21.71
N VAL A 30 17.01 6.93 20.83
CA VAL A 30 15.72 7.57 20.51
C VAL A 30 14.59 6.71 21.06
N LYS A 31 13.57 7.35 21.64
CA LYS A 31 12.36 6.70 22.14
C LYS A 31 11.15 7.21 21.41
N VAL A 32 10.31 6.30 20.93
CA VAL A 32 9.03 6.62 20.28
C VAL A 32 7.93 5.81 20.96
N HIS A 33 6.85 6.46 21.41
CA HIS A 33 5.75 5.76 22.05
C HIS A 33 5.02 4.87 21.04
N ILE A 34 4.85 3.56 21.36
CA ILE A 34 4.32 2.57 20.39
C ILE A 34 2.91 2.94 19.92
N SER A 35 2.09 3.59 20.75
CA SER A 35 0.75 4.01 20.32
C SER A 35 0.72 5.07 19.23
N GLU A 36 1.82 5.77 19.00
CA GLU A 36 1.96 6.73 17.91
C GLU A 36 2.33 6.05 16.58
N ILE A 37 2.94 4.86 16.65
CA ILE A 37 3.48 4.18 15.47
C ILE A 37 2.36 3.43 14.76
N SER A 38 2.16 3.69 13.48
CA SER A 38 1.31 2.89 12.61
C SER A 38 2.11 1.90 11.76
N VAL A 39 3.29 2.34 11.29
CA VAL A 39 4.20 1.52 10.48
C VAL A 39 5.62 1.65 11.03
N LEU A 40 6.29 0.52 11.22
CA LEU A 40 7.72 0.42 11.50
C LEU A 40 8.39 -0.27 10.33
N VAL A 41 9.34 0.40 9.69
CA VAL A 41 10.14 -0.16 8.62
C VAL A 41 11.56 -0.37 9.11
N ILE A 42 12.01 -1.59 9.02
CA ILE A 42 13.38 -1.98 9.31
C ILE A 42 14.09 -2.10 7.96
N GLU A 43 14.66 -0.97 7.54
CA GLU A 43 15.33 -0.84 6.24
C GLU A 43 16.72 -1.46 6.27
N SER A 44 17.45 -1.28 7.37
CA SER A 44 18.78 -1.85 7.53
C SER A 44 18.71 -3.33 7.95
N THR A 45 19.43 -4.20 7.25
CA THR A 45 19.56 -5.62 7.62
C THR A 45 20.47 -5.84 8.85
N ALA A 46 21.26 -4.83 9.25
CA ALA A 46 22.13 -4.86 10.44
C ALA A 46 21.41 -4.35 11.70
N VAL A 47 20.17 -4.79 11.92
CA VAL A 47 19.35 -4.42 13.08
C VAL A 47 19.07 -5.64 13.93
N SER A 48 19.24 -5.52 15.26
CA SER A 48 18.81 -6.52 16.22
C SER A 48 17.51 -6.08 16.90
N VAL A 49 16.52 -6.99 16.99
CA VAL A 49 15.19 -6.71 17.54
C VAL A 49 14.87 -7.69 18.65
N THR A 50 14.35 -7.20 19.78
CA THR A 50 13.91 -8.10 20.85
C THR A 50 12.52 -8.66 20.58
N ALA A 51 12.29 -9.93 20.93
CA ALA A 51 10.98 -10.56 20.82
C ALA A 51 9.91 -9.82 21.63
N ALA A 52 10.26 -9.24 22.78
CA ALA A 52 9.34 -8.44 23.59
C ALA A 52 8.82 -7.22 22.80
N LEU A 53 9.68 -6.53 22.05
CA LEU A 53 9.26 -5.42 21.19
C LEU A 53 8.30 -5.90 20.09
N LEU A 54 8.64 -7.00 19.39
CA LEU A 54 7.78 -7.54 18.33
C LEU A 54 6.39 -7.89 18.85
N CYS A 55 6.30 -8.53 20.03
CA CYS A 55 5.02 -8.84 20.66
C CYS A 55 4.18 -7.60 20.97
N GLU A 56 4.80 -6.54 21.50
CA GLU A 56 4.07 -5.30 21.82
C GLU A 56 3.64 -4.54 20.55
N LEU A 57 4.47 -4.52 19.52
CA LEU A 57 4.11 -3.95 18.20
C LEU A 57 2.88 -4.65 17.62
N ILE A 58 2.86 -6.01 17.64
CA ILE A 58 1.71 -6.79 17.17
C ILE A 58 0.45 -6.48 17.99
N LYS A 59 0.53 -6.48 19.33
CA LYS A 59 -0.61 -6.16 20.21
C LYS A 59 -1.21 -4.78 19.90
N LYS A 60 -0.38 -3.82 19.54
CA LYS A 60 -0.79 -2.46 19.14
C LYS A 60 -1.13 -2.32 17.65
N LYS A 61 -1.12 -3.44 16.91
CA LYS A 61 -1.43 -3.50 15.47
C LYS A 61 -0.52 -2.59 14.63
N VAL A 62 0.74 -2.45 15.06
CA VAL A 62 1.77 -1.76 14.27
C VAL A 62 2.18 -2.65 13.12
N LYS A 63 2.19 -2.12 11.89
CA LYS A 63 2.75 -2.80 10.73
C LYS A 63 4.27 -2.79 10.83
N VAL A 64 4.89 -3.97 10.81
CA VAL A 64 6.35 -4.10 10.78
C VAL A 64 6.75 -4.67 9.43
N ILE A 65 7.62 -3.96 8.73
CA ILE A 65 8.15 -4.31 7.41
C ILE A 65 9.66 -4.51 7.55
N PHE A 66 10.16 -5.62 7.02
CA PHE A 66 11.59 -5.90 6.89
C PHE A 66 12.00 -5.74 5.44
N CYS A 67 13.13 -5.08 5.20
CA CYS A 67 13.68 -4.88 3.87
C CYS A 67 14.86 -5.81 3.59
N ASP A 68 15.14 -6.01 2.29
CA ASP A 68 16.31 -6.73 1.80
C ASP A 68 17.58 -5.85 1.81
N GLU A 69 18.71 -6.38 1.33
CA GLU A 69 20.00 -5.69 1.25
C GLU A 69 19.98 -4.52 0.25
N LYS A 70 18.97 -4.49 -0.63
CA LYS A 70 18.72 -3.39 -1.59
C LYS A 70 17.75 -2.36 -1.04
N HIS A 71 17.38 -2.51 0.25
CA HIS A 71 16.42 -1.66 0.96
C HIS A 71 15.00 -1.70 0.38
N ASN A 72 14.62 -2.80 -0.30
CA ASN A 72 13.24 -3.01 -0.75
C ASN A 72 12.45 -3.83 0.28
N PRO A 73 11.15 -3.54 0.45
CA PRO A 73 10.29 -4.37 1.29
C PRO A 73 10.33 -5.84 0.85
N LEU A 74 10.75 -6.73 1.76
CA LEU A 74 10.90 -8.16 1.51
C LEU A 74 9.86 -8.99 2.26
N SER A 75 9.60 -8.64 3.51
CA SER A 75 8.71 -9.41 4.37
C SER A 75 8.03 -8.52 5.41
N GLU A 76 7.01 -9.07 6.06
CA GLU A 76 6.29 -8.38 7.11
C GLU A 76 5.97 -9.29 8.29
N LEU A 77 5.76 -8.68 9.46
CA LEU A 77 5.29 -9.38 10.64
C LEU A 77 3.77 -9.40 10.66
N THR A 78 3.19 -10.57 10.44
CA THR A 78 1.74 -10.77 10.43
C THR A 78 1.29 -11.50 11.70
N PRO A 79 0.30 -10.96 12.46
CA PRO A 79 -0.24 -11.64 13.62
C PRO A 79 -1.05 -12.87 13.21
N TYR A 80 -1.07 -13.92 14.06
CA TYR A 80 -1.96 -15.07 13.84
C TYR A 80 -3.44 -14.67 13.95
N TYR A 81 -3.76 -13.66 14.80
CA TYR A 81 -5.11 -13.24 15.08
C TYR A 81 -5.22 -11.71 14.94
N GLY A 82 -5.93 -11.25 13.93
CA GLY A 82 -6.13 -9.82 13.68
C GLY A 82 -7.33 -9.23 14.43
N SER A 83 -8.37 -10.04 14.67
CA SER A 83 -9.64 -9.66 15.29
C SER A 83 -10.18 -10.79 16.16
N HIS A 84 -11.02 -10.48 17.16
CA HIS A 84 -11.63 -11.49 18.05
C HIS A 84 -12.61 -12.42 17.31
N ASP A 85 -13.15 -11.99 16.17
CA ASP A 85 -14.11 -12.72 15.35
C ASP A 85 -13.52 -13.29 14.05
N CYS A 86 -12.19 -13.49 13.99
CA CYS A 86 -11.46 -13.97 12.80
C CYS A 86 -12.08 -15.23 12.19
N SER A 87 -12.40 -16.25 13.03
CA SER A 87 -12.96 -17.51 12.53
C SER A 87 -14.29 -17.32 11.80
N LEU A 88 -15.15 -16.41 12.28
CA LEU A 88 -16.41 -16.08 11.63
C LEU A 88 -16.17 -15.37 10.30
N LYS A 89 -15.25 -14.39 10.28
CA LYS A 89 -14.91 -13.61 9.07
C LYS A 89 -14.28 -14.48 8.01
N ILE A 90 -13.35 -15.37 8.38
CA ILE A 90 -12.75 -16.33 7.44
C ILE A 90 -13.81 -17.24 6.83
N LYS A 91 -14.73 -17.79 7.65
CA LYS A 91 -15.84 -18.61 7.12
C LYS A 91 -16.71 -17.83 6.14
N ARG A 92 -17.02 -16.57 6.43
CA ARG A 92 -17.78 -15.69 5.53
C ARG A 92 -17.01 -15.38 4.26
N GLN A 93 -15.71 -15.12 4.35
CA GLN A 93 -14.83 -14.85 3.20
C GLN A 93 -14.76 -16.04 2.25
N ILE A 94 -14.61 -17.26 2.79
CA ILE A 94 -14.61 -18.49 1.98
C ILE A 94 -15.96 -18.69 1.27
N ALA A 95 -17.05 -18.27 1.91
CA ALA A 95 -18.41 -18.38 1.38
C ALA A 95 -18.83 -17.21 0.48
N TRP A 96 -17.95 -16.28 0.13
CA TRP A 96 -18.30 -15.19 -0.77
C TRP A 96 -18.77 -15.71 -2.12
N ASN A 97 -19.96 -15.28 -2.51
CA ASN A 97 -20.56 -15.64 -3.79
C ASN A 97 -19.76 -15.03 -4.96
N GLU A 98 -19.56 -15.81 -6.01
CA GLU A 98 -18.77 -15.38 -7.17
C GLU A 98 -19.35 -14.13 -7.85
N THR A 99 -20.68 -14.04 -7.96
CA THR A 99 -21.34 -12.86 -8.51
C THR A 99 -21.04 -11.60 -7.68
N VAL A 100 -21.03 -11.73 -6.35
CA VAL A 100 -20.69 -10.62 -5.45
C VAL A 100 -19.23 -10.21 -5.64
N LYS A 101 -18.31 -11.16 -5.72
CA LYS A 101 -16.89 -10.86 -5.99
C LYS A 101 -16.73 -10.09 -7.31
N GLN A 102 -17.38 -10.55 -8.38
CA GLN A 102 -17.35 -9.90 -9.69
C GLN A 102 -17.91 -8.47 -9.65
N CYS A 103 -19.03 -8.26 -8.94
CA CYS A 103 -19.60 -6.93 -8.78
C CYS A 103 -18.64 -5.99 -8.02
N VAL A 104 -18.04 -6.47 -6.92
CA VAL A 104 -17.09 -5.66 -6.12
C VAL A 104 -15.83 -5.37 -6.93
N TRP A 105 -15.31 -6.35 -7.66
CA TRP A 105 -14.16 -6.15 -8.54
C TRP A 105 -14.44 -5.09 -9.61
N THR A 106 -15.60 -5.16 -10.26
CA THR A 106 -16.01 -4.16 -11.25
C THR A 106 -16.02 -2.74 -10.65
N GLN A 107 -16.49 -2.58 -9.41
CA GLN A 107 -16.47 -1.29 -8.72
C GLN A 107 -15.05 -0.82 -8.41
N ILE A 108 -14.17 -1.73 -7.98
CA ILE A 108 -12.74 -1.44 -7.73
C ILE A 108 -12.06 -0.93 -9.01
N VAL A 109 -12.30 -1.59 -10.14
CA VAL A 109 -11.76 -1.18 -11.44
C VAL A 109 -12.30 0.18 -11.86
N ALA A 110 -13.60 0.41 -11.72
CA ALA A 110 -14.20 1.71 -12.01
C ALA A 110 -13.59 2.84 -11.18
N GLU A 111 -13.40 2.60 -9.87
CA GLU A 111 -12.77 3.58 -8.97
C GLU A 111 -11.31 3.83 -9.31
N LYS A 112 -10.55 2.79 -9.66
CA LYS A 112 -9.17 2.92 -10.15
C LYS A 112 -9.11 3.81 -11.39
N ILE A 113 -9.91 3.51 -12.42
CA ILE A 113 -9.95 4.29 -13.67
C ILE A 113 -10.36 5.75 -13.39
N LYS A 114 -11.35 5.96 -12.54
CA LYS A 114 -11.77 7.29 -12.11
C LYS A 114 -10.64 8.07 -11.42
N ASN A 115 -9.89 7.42 -10.55
CA ASN A 115 -8.76 8.05 -9.87
C ASN A 115 -7.61 8.33 -10.85
N GLN A 116 -7.33 7.45 -11.81
CA GLN A 116 -6.40 7.72 -12.90
C GLN A 116 -6.83 8.91 -13.76
N ALA A 117 -8.10 9.01 -14.10
CA ALA A 117 -8.64 10.17 -14.82
C ALA A 117 -8.43 11.48 -14.05
N LYS A 118 -8.71 11.48 -12.73
CA LYS A 118 -8.44 12.65 -11.86
C LYS A 118 -6.96 13.05 -11.85
N VAL A 119 -6.04 12.07 -11.84
CA VAL A 119 -4.61 12.36 -11.95
C VAL A 119 -4.28 13.06 -13.26
N LEU A 120 -4.80 12.57 -14.38
CA LEU A 120 -4.61 13.23 -15.68
C LEU A 120 -5.19 14.67 -15.70
N GLU A 121 -6.30 14.91 -15.02
CA GLU A 121 -6.87 16.26 -14.86
C GLU A 121 -5.95 17.19 -14.08
N ILE A 122 -5.35 16.72 -12.97
CA ILE A 122 -4.36 17.48 -12.18
C ILE A 122 -3.23 17.99 -13.09
N TYR A 123 -2.75 17.14 -14.00
CA TYR A 123 -1.69 17.49 -14.94
C TYR A 123 -2.21 18.09 -16.25
N LYS A 124 -3.51 18.39 -16.35
CA LYS A 124 -4.16 18.98 -17.54
C LYS A 124 -3.95 18.17 -18.82
N LEU A 125 -3.94 16.86 -18.70
CA LEU A 125 -3.75 15.92 -19.81
C LEU A 125 -5.13 15.55 -20.42
N PRO A 126 -5.32 15.68 -21.74
CA PRO A 126 -6.64 15.55 -22.38
C PRO A 126 -7.19 14.12 -22.35
N GLN A 127 -6.35 13.11 -22.06
CA GLN A 127 -6.78 11.72 -22.00
C GLN A 127 -7.69 11.39 -20.82
N SER A 128 -7.89 12.31 -19.85
CA SER A 128 -8.80 12.10 -18.72
C SER A 128 -10.22 11.78 -19.17
N SER A 129 -10.75 12.47 -20.18
CA SER A 129 -12.09 12.23 -20.74
C SER A 129 -12.20 10.84 -21.39
N MET A 130 -11.15 10.35 -22.04
CA MET A 130 -11.10 9.00 -22.60
C MET A 130 -11.19 7.93 -21.50
N LEU A 131 -10.49 8.13 -20.38
CA LEU A 131 -10.54 7.22 -19.25
C LEU A 131 -11.95 7.16 -18.64
N MET A 132 -12.62 8.32 -18.54
CA MET A 132 -14.01 8.35 -18.06
C MET A 132 -14.95 7.56 -18.97
N GLY A 133 -14.77 7.64 -20.30
CA GLY A 133 -15.53 6.83 -21.25
C GLY A 133 -15.35 5.32 -21.05
N TYR A 134 -14.17 4.86 -20.63
CA TYR A 134 -13.97 3.43 -20.33
C TYR A 134 -14.77 2.93 -19.14
N ILE A 135 -15.15 3.82 -18.20
CA ILE A 135 -16.02 3.45 -17.07
C ILE A 135 -17.43 3.12 -17.58
N ASP A 136 -17.95 3.89 -18.55
CA ASP A 136 -19.27 3.66 -19.14
C ASP A 136 -19.33 2.35 -19.95
N GLU A 137 -18.16 1.87 -20.43
CA GLU A 137 -18.02 0.63 -21.20
C GLU A 137 -17.62 -0.56 -20.33
N LEU A 138 -17.56 -0.40 -19.00
CA LEU A 138 -17.09 -1.45 -18.11
C LEU A 138 -18.12 -2.56 -17.95
N GLU A 139 -17.75 -3.77 -18.29
CA GLU A 139 -18.56 -4.96 -18.11
C GLU A 139 -18.32 -5.61 -16.75
N LEU A 140 -19.29 -6.44 -16.32
CA LEU A 140 -19.14 -7.21 -15.09
C LEU A 140 -17.83 -8.03 -15.10
N ASN A 141 -17.06 -7.92 -14.01
CA ASN A 141 -15.74 -8.57 -13.87
C ASN A 141 -14.68 -8.06 -14.87
N ASP A 142 -14.87 -6.87 -15.42
CA ASP A 142 -13.99 -6.28 -16.45
C ASP A 142 -13.67 -7.20 -17.63
N LYS A 143 -14.67 -7.94 -18.12
CA LYS A 143 -14.48 -8.92 -19.21
C LYS A 143 -13.88 -8.32 -20.48
N SER A 144 -14.14 -7.04 -20.74
CA SER A 144 -13.57 -6.30 -21.87
C SER A 144 -12.18 -5.75 -21.61
N ASN A 145 -11.57 -6.02 -20.44
CA ASN A 145 -10.22 -5.56 -20.04
C ASN A 145 -10.05 -4.04 -20.16
N ARG A 146 -11.05 -3.29 -19.72
CA ARG A 146 -10.99 -1.81 -19.71
C ARG A 146 -9.92 -1.29 -18.74
N GLU A 147 -9.65 -2.01 -17.67
CA GLU A 147 -8.54 -1.72 -16.76
C GLU A 147 -7.21 -1.66 -17.49
N GLY A 148 -6.89 -2.70 -18.27
CA GLY A 148 -5.63 -2.77 -19.03
C GLY A 148 -5.53 -1.68 -20.10
N HIS A 149 -6.64 -1.38 -20.80
CA HIS A 149 -6.68 -0.30 -21.78
C HIS A 149 -6.49 1.07 -21.12
N ALA A 150 -7.19 1.34 -20.01
CA ALA A 150 -7.05 2.56 -19.24
C ALA A 150 -5.62 2.74 -18.71
N ALA A 151 -5.03 1.70 -18.15
CA ALA A 151 -3.65 1.73 -17.64
C ALA A 151 -2.65 2.10 -18.74
N LYS A 152 -2.79 1.53 -19.95
CA LYS A 152 -1.90 1.86 -21.07
C LYS A 152 -2.02 3.34 -21.48
N VAL A 153 -3.25 3.85 -21.63
CA VAL A 153 -3.48 5.27 -21.97
C VAL A 153 -2.95 6.17 -20.85
N TYR A 154 -3.23 5.83 -19.60
CA TYR A 154 -2.84 6.58 -18.42
C TYR A 154 -1.32 6.73 -18.30
N PHE A 155 -0.58 5.61 -18.30
CA PHE A 155 0.86 5.64 -18.13
C PHE A 155 1.56 6.33 -19.31
N ASN A 156 1.07 6.13 -20.54
CA ASN A 156 1.60 6.82 -21.72
C ASN A 156 1.34 8.34 -21.69
N ALA A 157 0.19 8.77 -21.16
CA ALA A 157 -0.10 10.18 -20.98
C ALA A 157 0.76 10.80 -19.87
N LEU A 158 0.94 10.08 -18.75
CA LEU A 158 1.61 10.58 -17.56
C LEU A 158 3.15 10.63 -17.74
N PHE A 159 3.77 9.57 -18.27
CA PHE A 159 5.23 9.41 -18.33
C PHE A 159 5.80 9.46 -19.75
N GLY A 160 4.95 9.58 -20.78
CA GLY A 160 5.37 9.67 -22.18
C GLY A 160 5.03 8.43 -23.00
N LYS A 161 4.87 8.61 -24.32
CA LYS A 161 4.38 7.55 -25.24
C LYS A 161 5.29 6.31 -25.31
N SER A 162 6.58 6.46 -25.00
CA SER A 162 7.56 5.36 -25.00
C SER A 162 7.65 4.65 -23.65
N PHE A 163 6.95 5.13 -22.63
CA PHE A 163 7.01 4.53 -21.30
C PHE A 163 6.31 3.17 -21.26
N SER A 164 7.03 2.17 -20.75
CA SER A 164 6.48 0.84 -20.47
C SER A 164 6.71 0.46 -19.00
N ARG A 165 5.70 -0.14 -18.38
CA ARG A 165 5.82 -0.67 -17.01
C ARG A 165 6.82 -1.83 -16.89
N ASN A 166 7.26 -2.40 -18.00
CA ASN A 166 8.24 -3.49 -18.05
C ASN A 166 9.69 -2.99 -18.16
N ASP A 167 9.91 -1.70 -18.38
CA ASP A 167 11.25 -1.14 -18.54
C ASP A 167 11.98 -1.04 -17.20
N GLU A 168 13.26 -1.38 -17.19
CA GLU A 168 14.14 -1.14 -16.05
C GLU A 168 14.56 0.34 -16.03
N CYS A 169 13.82 1.15 -15.30
CA CYS A 169 14.10 2.58 -15.17
C CYS A 169 13.78 3.08 -13.75
N PRO A 170 14.36 4.24 -13.33
CA PRO A 170 14.13 4.80 -12.00
C PRO A 170 12.66 5.06 -11.68
N ILE A 171 11.86 5.47 -12.66
CA ILE A 171 10.41 5.68 -12.50
C ILE A 171 9.73 4.37 -12.12
N ASN A 172 9.99 3.27 -12.83
CA ASN A 172 9.40 1.98 -12.51
C ASN A 172 9.89 1.43 -11.17
N ALA A 173 11.15 1.65 -10.81
CA ALA A 173 11.67 1.28 -9.50
C ALA A 173 10.92 2.03 -8.38
N ALA A 174 10.69 3.33 -8.57
CA ALA A 174 9.94 4.17 -7.63
C ALA A 174 8.46 3.73 -7.51
N LEU A 175 7.78 3.48 -8.64
CA LEU A 175 6.42 2.98 -8.68
C LEU A 175 6.29 1.63 -7.96
N ASN A 176 7.18 0.67 -8.25
CA ASN A 176 7.16 -0.65 -7.64
C ASN A 176 7.37 -0.58 -6.12
N TYR A 177 8.33 0.25 -5.69
CA TYR A 177 8.58 0.49 -4.28
C TYR A 177 7.35 1.09 -3.58
N GLY A 178 6.76 2.13 -4.15
CA GLY A 178 5.56 2.77 -3.60
C GLY A 178 4.36 1.82 -3.53
N TYR A 179 4.14 1.01 -4.57
CA TYR A 179 3.08 0.00 -4.55
C TYR A 179 3.32 -1.08 -3.49
N SER A 180 4.56 -1.49 -3.25
CA SER A 180 4.88 -2.45 -2.19
C SER A 180 4.58 -1.89 -0.80
N ILE A 181 4.82 -0.61 -0.58
CA ILE A 181 4.48 0.08 0.66
C ILE A 181 2.96 0.17 0.84
N VAL A 182 2.22 0.59 -0.20
CA VAL A 182 0.75 0.63 -0.17
C VAL A 182 0.19 -0.76 0.11
N LEU A 183 0.68 -1.79 -0.59
CA LEU A 183 0.29 -3.19 -0.36
C LEU A 183 0.46 -3.59 1.10
N SER A 184 1.56 -3.19 1.74
CA SER A 184 1.81 -3.52 3.14
C SER A 184 0.80 -2.87 4.09
N VAL A 185 0.32 -1.66 3.77
CA VAL A 185 -0.74 -0.99 4.55
C VAL A 185 -2.06 -1.74 4.42
N PHE A 186 -2.42 -2.17 3.20
CA PHE A 186 -3.61 -3.00 2.97
C PHE A 186 -3.52 -4.35 3.69
N ASN A 187 -2.39 -5.04 3.62
CA ASN A 187 -2.15 -6.29 4.36
C ASN A 187 -2.42 -6.11 5.85
N ARG A 188 -1.91 -5.02 6.43
CA ARG A 188 -2.15 -4.69 7.84
C ARG A 188 -3.65 -4.52 8.15
N GLU A 189 -4.36 -3.72 7.36
CA GLU A 189 -5.76 -3.44 7.64
C GLU A 189 -6.64 -4.68 7.41
N ILE A 190 -6.41 -5.46 6.36
CA ILE A 190 -7.13 -6.71 6.07
C ILE A 190 -6.94 -7.71 7.22
N THR A 191 -5.69 -7.98 7.63
CA THR A 191 -5.40 -8.90 8.73
C THR A 191 -5.90 -8.36 10.07
N ALA A 192 -5.78 -7.06 10.33
CA ALA A 192 -6.31 -6.43 11.54
C ALA A 192 -7.84 -6.51 11.64
N ASN A 193 -8.54 -6.59 10.52
CA ASN A 193 -9.97 -6.82 10.45
C ASN A 193 -10.35 -8.32 10.45
N GLY A 194 -9.38 -9.24 10.48
CA GLY A 194 -9.60 -10.68 10.63
C GLY A 194 -9.87 -11.43 9.33
N TYR A 195 -9.50 -10.86 8.19
CA TYR A 195 -9.59 -11.50 6.87
C TYR A 195 -8.24 -12.07 6.44
N LEU A 196 -8.28 -13.05 5.52
CA LEU A 196 -7.12 -13.65 4.88
C LEU A 196 -6.75 -12.87 3.62
N THR A 197 -5.49 -12.49 3.51
CA THR A 197 -4.96 -11.77 2.32
C THR A 197 -4.86 -12.67 1.08
N GLN A 198 -4.78 -13.99 1.28
CA GLN A 198 -4.64 -14.98 0.22
C GLN A 198 -5.90 -15.15 -0.64
N LEU A 199 -7.08 -14.95 -0.03
CA LEU A 199 -8.37 -15.16 -0.70
C LEU A 199 -8.84 -13.85 -1.33
N GLY A 200 -8.52 -13.65 -2.61
CA GLY A 200 -8.87 -12.47 -3.38
C GLY A 200 -10.31 -12.47 -3.91
N LEU A 201 -10.66 -11.34 -4.52
CA LEU A 201 -11.90 -11.15 -5.27
C LEU A 201 -11.72 -11.54 -6.74
N PHE A 202 -10.64 -11.07 -7.35
CA PHE A 202 -10.26 -11.28 -8.74
C PHE A 202 -8.89 -11.96 -8.87
N HIS A 203 -7.87 -11.46 -8.17
CA HIS A 203 -6.57 -12.13 -8.17
C HIS A 203 -6.66 -13.47 -7.44
N ASP A 204 -6.26 -14.54 -8.13
CA ASP A 204 -6.26 -15.93 -7.63
C ASP A 204 -4.96 -16.63 -8.04
N ASN A 205 -3.83 -16.01 -7.76
CA ASN A 205 -2.53 -16.59 -8.00
C ASN A 205 -2.12 -17.44 -6.80
N MET A 206 -1.94 -18.74 -6.99
CA MET A 206 -1.57 -19.70 -5.94
C MET A 206 -0.23 -19.37 -5.23
N PHE A 207 0.64 -18.63 -5.86
CA PHE A 207 1.94 -18.22 -5.27
C PHE A 207 1.87 -16.84 -4.60
N ASN A 208 0.77 -16.09 -4.76
CA ASN A 208 0.61 -14.77 -4.17
C ASN A 208 -0.12 -14.85 -2.84
N GLN A 209 0.58 -14.49 -1.76
CA GLN A 209 -0.01 -14.45 -0.42
C GLN A 209 -0.92 -13.22 -0.18
N TYR A 210 -1.02 -12.32 -1.16
CA TYR A 210 -1.64 -11.00 -1.01
C TYR A 210 -2.71 -10.71 -2.06
N ASN A 211 -3.39 -11.76 -2.58
CA ASN A 211 -4.40 -11.62 -3.62
C ASN A 211 -5.46 -10.57 -3.29
N LEU A 212 -6.08 -10.62 -2.09
CA LEU A 212 -7.08 -9.64 -1.66
C LEU A 212 -6.50 -8.23 -1.49
N SER A 213 -5.28 -8.14 -0.99
CA SER A 213 -4.62 -6.84 -0.82
C SER A 213 -4.30 -6.21 -2.18
N CYS A 214 -3.89 -7.03 -3.15
CA CYS A 214 -3.68 -6.59 -4.54
C CYS A 214 -4.98 -6.07 -5.15
N ASP A 215 -6.11 -6.74 -4.91
CA ASP A 215 -7.42 -6.29 -5.39
C ASP A 215 -7.80 -4.93 -4.79
N LEU A 216 -7.79 -4.85 -3.45
CA LEU A 216 -8.29 -3.67 -2.74
C LEU A 216 -7.40 -2.43 -2.87
N MET A 217 -6.10 -2.58 -3.16
CA MET A 217 -5.20 -1.46 -3.30
C MET A 217 -5.28 -0.74 -4.66
N GLU A 218 -5.92 -1.33 -5.67
CA GLU A 218 -5.93 -0.80 -7.04
C GLU A 218 -6.39 0.67 -7.13
N PRO A 219 -7.46 1.11 -6.45
CA PRO A 219 -7.85 2.52 -6.47
C PRO A 219 -6.85 3.49 -5.83
N PHE A 220 -5.91 2.97 -5.03
CA PHE A 220 -4.92 3.76 -4.31
C PHE A 220 -3.56 3.86 -5.02
N ARG A 221 -3.32 3.06 -6.06
CA ARG A 221 -2.09 3.16 -6.86
C ARG A 221 -1.85 4.56 -7.44
N PRO A 222 -2.87 5.29 -7.94
CA PRO A 222 -2.68 6.63 -8.50
C PRO A 222 -2.09 7.66 -7.52
N PHE A 223 -2.20 7.47 -6.20
CA PHE A 223 -1.52 8.34 -5.23
C PHE A 223 0.01 8.20 -5.29
N VAL A 224 0.50 6.97 -5.49
CA VAL A 224 1.92 6.71 -5.73
C VAL A 224 2.35 7.33 -7.06
N ASP A 225 1.51 7.21 -8.09
CA ASP A 225 1.81 7.72 -9.43
C ASP A 225 2.01 9.24 -9.43
N ILE A 226 1.20 9.99 -8.67
CA ILE A 226 1.37 11.44 -8.46
C ILE A 226 2.74 11.72 -7.82
N ALA A 227 3.05 11.05 -6.71
CA ALA A 227 4.30 11.27 -5.99
C ALA A 227 5.52 11.00 -6.88
N VAL A 228 5.48 9.92 -7.67
CA VAL A 228 6.55 9.56 -8.60
C VAL A 228 6.61 10.53 -9.77
N LYS A 229 5.47 11.00 -10.29
CA LYS A 229 5.42 12.00 -11.37
C LYS A 229 6.03 13.32 -10.93
N ASP A 230 5.67 13.80 -9.74
CA ASP A 230 6.19 15.06 -9.18
C ASP A 230 7.68 14.96 -8.84
N MET A 231 8.13 13.80 -8.35
CA MET A 231 9.53 13.52 -8.08
C MET A 231 10.37 13.46 -9.37
N ASN A 232 9.82 12.90 -10.45
CA ASN A 232 10.48 12.66 -11.73
C ASN A 232 11.92 12.10 -11.59
N PRO A 233 12.10 10.92 -10.98
CA PRO A 233 13.39 10.44 -10.53
C PRO A 233 14.30 10.07 -11.69
N HIS A 234 15.55 10.60 -11.68
CA HIS A 234 16.63 10.18 -12.58
C HIS A 234 17.44 9.01 -12.00
N LYS A 235 17.33 8.78 -10.70
CA LYS A 235 17.90 7.66 -9.94
C LYS A 235 16.89 7.24 -8.88
N PHE A 236 17.05 6.06 -8.33
CA PHE A 236 16.18 5.59 -7.25
C PHE A 236 17.03 5.07 -6.09
N GLU A 237 17.34 5.97 -5.17
CA GLU A 237 18.20 5.75 -4.02
C GLU A 237 17.47 6.10 -2.72
N LYS A 238 18.22 6.36 -1.67
CA LYS A 238 17.68 6.58 -0.31
C LYS A 238 16.73 7.78 -0.22
N GLU A 239 17.07 8.89 -0.86
CA GLU A 239 16.28 10.12 -0.78
C GLU A 239 14.91 9.94 -1.44
N GLU A 240 14.89 9.30 -2.63
CA GLU A 240 13.67 9.00 -3.36
C GLU A 240 12.78 8.02 -2.57
N LYS A 241 13.38 7.01 -1.94
CA LYS A 241 12.66 6.07 -1.06
C LYS A 241 12.01 6.78 0.12
N ILE A 242 12.75 7.67 0.81
CA ILE A 242 12.20 8.46 1.93
C ILE A 242 11.04 9.33 1.47
N SER A 243 11.15 9.97 0.31
CA SER A 243 10.08 10.80 -0.26
C SER A 243 8.80 9.98 -0.49
N ILE A 244 8.89 8.80 -1.10
CA ILE A 244 7.73 7.92 -1.30
C ILE A 244 7.16 7.44 0.04
N PHE A 245 8.01 7.19 1.03
CA PHE A 245 7.57 6.81 2.36
C PHE A 245 6.71 7.87 3.04
N ASN A 246 7.06 9.16 2.83
CA ASN A 246 6.31 10.28 3.40
C ASN A 246 4.88 10.35 2.86
N LEU A 247 4.60 9.79 1.67
CA LEU A 247 3.24 9.66 1.11
C LEU A 247 2.24 9.06 2.12
N LEU A 248 2.67 8.13 2.97
CA LEU A 248 1.80 7.52 3.99
C LEU A 248 1.30 8.52 5.04
N ASN A 249 2.05 9.60 5.25
CA ASN A 249 1.76 10.65 6.22
C ASN A 249 1.14 11.89 5.57
N ASP A 250 1.13 11.98 4.24
CA ASP A 250 0.58 13.12 3.52
C ASP A 250 -0.94 13.18 3.69
N GLU A 251 -1.45 14.39 3.72
CA GLU A 251 -2.88 14.66 3.78
C GLU A 251 -3.46 14.81 2.38
N PHE A 252 -4.51 14.07 2.11
CA PHE A 252 -5.26 14.11 0.86
C PHE A 252 -6.71 14.51 1.10
N LYS A 253 -7.31 15.14 0.12
CA LYS A 253 -8.77 15.32 0.08
C LYS A 253 -9.41 14.15 -0.66
N ILE A 254 -10.13 13.31 0.10
CA ILE A 254 -10.92 12.21 -0.44
C ILE A 254 -12.38 12.46 -0.04
N ASP A 255 -13.26 12.52 -1.02
CA ASP A 255 -14.70 12.80 -0.84
C ASP A 255 -14.98 14.05 0.02
N GLY A 256 -14.19 15.11 -0.22
CA GLY A 256 -14.34 16.40 0.47
C GLY A 256 -13.76 16.45 1.88
N ARG A 257 -13.18 15.36 2.39
CA ARG A 257 -12.55 15.28 3.72
C ARG A 257 -11.04 15.22 3.61
N THR A 258 -10.35 16.03 4.40
CA THR A 258 -8.89 15.94 4.53
C THR A 258 -8.55 14.78 5.47
N GLN A 259 -7.74 13.84 5.01
CA GLN A 259 -7.29 12.69 5.79
C GLN A 259 -5.93 12.20 5.31
N THR A 260 -5.18 11.53 6.19
CA THR A 260 -3.92 10.90 5.80
C THR A 260 -4.20 9.65 4.96
N PHE A 261 -3.22 9.25 4.14
CA PHE A 261 -3.29 8.04 3.32
C PHE A 261 -3.67 6.80 4.16
N ILE A 262 -3.00 6.60 5.29
CA ILE A 262 -3.26 5.47 6.20
C ILE A 262 -4.72 5.48 6.71
N ASN A 263 -5.26 6.65 7.05
CA ASN A 263 -6.64 6.74 7.50
C ASN A 263 -7.65 6.46 6.38
N ALA A 264 -7.35 6.89 5.15
CA ALA A 264 -8.17 6.58 3.99
C ALA A 264 -8.25 5.07 3.75
N VAL A 265 -7.11 4.38 3.71
CA VAL A 265 -7.05 2.91 3.58
C VAL A 265 -7.81 2.22 4.71
N LYS A 266 -7.66 2.69 5.95
CA LYS A 266 -8.34 2.12 7.11
C LYS A 266 -9.87 2.25 7.06
N ILE A 267 -10.38 3.36 6.51
CA ILE A 267 -11.81 3.56 6.30
C ILE A 267 -12.29 2.64 5.17
N TYR A 268 -11.57 2.62 4.06
CA TYR A 268 -11.89 1.80 2.89
C TYR A 268 -11.95 0.29 3.21
N CYS A 269 -11.03 -0.24 3.99
CA CYS A 269 -11.04 -1.65 4.41
C CYS A 269 -12.15 -1.99 5.42
N LYS A 270 -12.94 -1.02 5.89
CA LYS A 270 -14.06 -1.23 6.82
C LYS A 270 -15.42 -1.06 6.14
N SER A 271 -15.47 -0.37 5.01
CA SER A 271 -16.68 -0.19 4.19
C SER A 271 -16.99 -1.46 3.39
#